data_c2c1cd15145e525e72597064dce4334f
#
_entry.id   c2c1cd15145e525e72597064dce4334f
#
_cell.length_a   1.000
_cell.length_b   1.000
_cell.length_c   1.000
_cell.angle_alpha   90.00
_cell.angle_beta   90.00
_cell.angle_gamma   90.00
#
_symmetry.space_group_name_H-M   'P 1'
#
loop_
_entity.id
_entity.type
_entity.pdbx_description
1 polymer ?
#
loop_
_entity_poly.entity_id
_entity_poly.type
_entity_poly.pdbx_seq_one_letter_code
_entity_poly.pdbx_strand_id
1 'polypeptide(L)'
;MISRLRAIQFAMFFVVVVALIPTPSSVAQQGGVGGGGFGGGGGQGGQGGGQGGGIQAAGGITIDGDGVLSAPKSKVISPDVARKRMQAMAKEYLSEDVARSSNLRKVSLVRLERAIADIMEKKESPSAEMQYLAGLQRIDFVFVFPETNDLVIAGPAGPFAPDPTGRVISLNSGRAVLRLDDLMIALRTAAKTSQWGCSIDVVAERLAEMQKFLKQNSGAGTANAAQQKFQQMQKILGNHDVTVTGIPNDTHFAQVLVEADYHMKLIAIGLEDPHVPGLKSHFALIQPGGNTLERWWFTPLYDAFQTSGDGLAFEFTGQRCQLLTQGEQSDAAGRRSDAAFTRQSTQVFAKQFTEKFPELAKQMPVFSELQNLFDLAVLTALIKREGLAQKANWEPNLFLDDQRAPVLRGPVPKHTKTVLNMKMSNRGVAIALLSGGVVIDSQQILQKSAASIQTSAEVGSRRVKESPPTNLEDKRWWWD
;
A
#
# COMPACT_ATOMS: atom_id res chain seq x y z
N MET A 1 18.26 -3.28 -36.89
CA MET A 1 19.06 -2.58 -35.85
C MET A 1 18.28 -2.69 -34.55
N ILE A 2 18.57 -3.74 -33.78
CA ILE A 2 17.77 -4.12 -32.59
C ILE A 2 18.38 -3.39 -31.41
N SER A 3 17.68 -2.39 -30.90
CA SER A 3 18.05 -1.63 -29.70
C SER A 3 17.80 -2.52 -28.48
N ARG A 4 18.86 -2.84 -27.76
CA ARG A 4 18.83 -3.58 -26.49
C ARG A 4 18.15 -2.71 -25.43
N LEU A 5 16.88 -2.98 -25.11
CA LEU A 5 16.28 -2.57 -23.85
C LEU A 5 17.02 -3.33 -22.73
N ARG A 6 17.83 -2.62 -21.95
CA ARG A 6 18.27 -3.11 -20.64
C ARG A 6 17.07 -3.03 -19.70
N ALA A 7 16.35 -4.14 -19.57
CA ALA A 7 15.44 -4.36 -18.48
C ALA A 7 16.27 -4.34 -17.18
N ILE A 8 16.07 -3.31 -16.35
CA ILE A 8 16.54 -3.33 -14.98
C ILE A 8 15.68 -4.37 -14.27
N GLN A 9 16.24 -5.57 -14.09
CA GLN A 9 15.61 -6.64 -13.34
C GLN A 9 15.61 -6.26 -11.88
N PHE A 10 14.45 -5.82 -11.38
CA PHE A 10 14.19 -5.81 -9.95
C PHE A 10 14.14 -7.26 -9.47
N ALA A 11 15.08 -7.65 -8.65
CA ALA A 11 15.07 -8.94 -7.98
C ALA A 11 14.08 -8.89 -6.80
N MET A 12 12.85 -9.29 -7.02
CA MET A 12 11.83 -9.47 -6.00
C MET A 12 11.66 -10.96 -5.70
N PHE A 13 11.48 -11.33 -4.43
CA PHE A 13 11.63 -12.72 -3.99
C PHE A 13 10.50 -13.33 -3.15
N PHE A 14 10.14 -14.59 -3.42
CA PHE A 14 9.08 -15.35 -2.73
C PHE A 14 9.40 -16.82 -2.44
N VAL A 15 9.08 -17.33 -1.25
CA VAL A 15 9.13 -18.77 -0.95
C VAL A 15 7.84 -19.25 -0.26
N VAL A 16 7.03 -20.06 -0.93
CA VAL A 16 6.09 -20.97 -0.25
C VAL A 16 6.72 -22.35 -0.24
N VAL A 17 7.12 -22.84 0.93
CA VAL A 17 7.65 -24.18 1.10
C VAL A 17 6.51 -25.08 1.57
N VAL A 18 6.02 -25.93 0.70
CA VAL A 18 5.11 -27.02 1.07
C VAL A 18 5.95 -28.28 1.18
N ALA A 19 6.31 -28.67 2.40
CA ALA A 19 6.95 -29.95 2.66
C ALA A 19 5.88 -30.99 2.95
N LEU A 20 5.80 -32.04 2.13
CA LEU A 20 5.01 -33.23 2.44
C LEU A 20 5.71 -34.02 3.55
N ILE A 21 5.07 -34.11 4.70
CA ILE A 21 5.41 -35.08 5.71
C ILE A 21 4.26 -36.10 5.70
N PRO A 22 4.45 -37.35 5.22
CA PRO A 22 3.44 -38.38 5.36
C PRO A 22 3.24 -38.68 6.84
N THR A 23 2.00 -38.56 7.31
CA THR A 23 1.64 -38.96 8.67
C THR A 23 1.37 -40.46 8.69
N PRO A 24 1.89 -41.23 9.63
CA PRO A 24 1.47 -42.60 9.84
C PRO A 24 0.00 -42.62 10.33
N SER A 25 -0.82 -43.46 9.71
CA SER A 25 -2.20 -43.70 10.12
C SER A 25 -2.20 -44.28 11.52
N SER A 26 -2.56 -43.51 12.52
CA SER A 26 -2.86 -44.04 13.85
C SER A 26 -4.38 -44.29 13.97
N VAL A 27 -4.67 -45.53 14.25
CA VAL A 27 -6.00 -46.07 14.57
C VAL A 27 -6.60 -45.32 15.75
N ALA A 28 -7.86 -44.89 15.60
CA ALA A 28 -8.65 -44.28 16.64
C ALA A 28 -8.84 -45.20 17.82
N GLN A 29 -8.61 -44.73 19.02
CA GLN A 29 -9.15 -45.30 20.25
C GLN A 29 -9.94 -44.24 21.02
N GLN A 30 -11.16 -44.52 21.21
CA GLN A 30 -12.21 -43.77 21.92
C GLN A 30 -11.97 -43.80 23.45
N GLY A 31 -12.31 -42.73 24.12
CA GLY A 31 -12.56 -42.59 25.56
C GLY A 31 -12.07 -41.23 26.05
N GLY A 32 -12.82 -40.34 26.61
CA GLY A 32 -13.87 -40.36 27.57
C GLY A 32 -13.64 -39.16 28.52
N VAL A 33 -14.51 -38.20 28.53
CA VAL A 33 -15.06 -37.34 29.61
C VAL A 33 -14.19 -36.89 30.82
N GLY A 34 -14.25 -35.58 31.14
CA GLY A 34 -14.00 -34.94 32.44
C GLY A 34 -13.19 -33.65 32.26
N GLY A 35 -13.57 -32.45 32.56
CA GLY A 35 -14.41 -31.88 33.61
C GLY A 35 -13.54 -31.17 34.64
N GLY A 36 -13.65 -29.83 34.79
CA GLY A 36 -13.14 -29.08 35.93
C GLY A 36 -11.77 -28.34 35.65
N GLY A 37 -11.54 -27.05 35.93
CA GLY A 37 -12.09 -26.12 36.88
C GLY A 37 -10.95 -25.33 37.52
N PHE A 38 -11.00 -24.04 37.49
CA PHE A 38 -10.47 -23.00 38.41
C PHE A 38 -9.05 -23.10 39.00
N GLY A 39 -8.38 -21.96 39.01
CA GLY A 39 -7.35 -21.65 39.97
C GLY A 39 -6.38 -20.56 39.52
N GLY A 40 -6.56 -19.40 40.08
CA GLY A 40 -5.74 -18.23 40.08
C GLY A 40 -4.46 -18.40 40.91
N GLY A 41 -3.52 -17.51 40.71
CA GLY A 41 -2.31 -17.40 41.50
C GLY A 41 -1.38 -16.34 40.95
N GLY A 42 -1.28 -15.22 41.64
CA GLY A 42 -0.38 -14.12 41.34
C GLY A 42 1.09 -14.49 41.58
N GLY A 43 1.96 -13.84 40.86
CA GLY A 43 3.40 -13.90 41.05
C GLY A 43 4.05 -12.63 40.52
N GLN A 44 4.48 -11.83 41.49
CA GLN A 44 5.19 -10.57 41.35
C GLN A 44 6.68 -10.82 41.03
N GLY A 45 7.30 -9.99 40.18
CA GLY A 45 8.73 -9.74 40.19
C GLY A 45 9.51 -10.15 38.99
N GLY A 46 10.04 -9.17 38.27
CA GLY A 46 11.05 -9.39 37.20
C GLY A 46 11.29 -8.11 36.41
N GLN A 47 12.04 -7.20 37.00
CA GLN A 47 12.56 -5.98 36.41
C GLN A 47 13.69 -6.34 35.44
N GLY A 48 13.73 -5.80 34.24
CA GLY A 48 14.92 -5.76 33.40
C GLY A 48 14.68 -6.17 31.95
N GLY A 49 14.57 -5.22 31.06
CA GLY A 49 14.61 -5.46 29.63
C GLY A 49 14.35 -4.16 28.88
N GLY A 50 15.41 -3.55 28.36
CA GLY A 50 15.44 -2.25 27.73
C GLY A 50 14.29 -2.03 26.73
N GLN A 51 13.53 -0.99 26.97
CA GLN A 51 12.56 -0.43 26.06
C GLN A 51 13.34 0.26 24.92
N GLY A 52 13.62 -0.46 23.85
CA GLY A 52 13.95 0.13 22.58
C GLY A 52 12.71 0.89 22.09
N GLY A 53 12.68 2.20 22.34
CA GLY A 53 11.60 3.07 21.88
C GLY A 53 11.58 3.13 20.38
N GLY A 54 10.84 2.24 19.72
CA GLY A 54 10.54 2.35 18.29
C GLY A 54 9.73 3.61 18.05
N ILE A 55 10.11 4.38 17.04
CA ILE A 55 9.34 5.53 16.59
C ILE A 55 8.08 4.99 15.92
N GLN A 56 6.91 5.36 16.44
CA GLN A 56 5.64 4.99 15.83
C GLN A 56 5.50 5.78 14.53
N ALA A 57 5.60 5.11 13.39
CA ALA A 57 5.24 5.70 12.11
C ALA A 57 3.72 5.89 12.06
N ALA A 58 3.26 6.99 11.47
CA ALA A 58 1.84 7.19 11.23
C ALA A 58 1.33 6.05 10.34
N GLY A 59 0.30 5.31 10.81
CA GLY A 59 -0.27 4.25 10.01
C GLY A 59 -0.40 2.88 10.69
N GLY A 60 -0.06 2.76 11.96
CA GLY A 60 -0.25 1.49 12.67
C GLY A 60 0.88 0.47 12.47
N ILE A 61 2.03 0.91 11.99
CA ILE A 61 3.27 0.15 11.99
C ILE A 61 4.27 0.76 12.97
N THR A 62 5.21 -0.05 13.43
CA THR A 62 6.33 0.39 14.25
C THR A 62 7.61 0.06 13.51
N ILE A 63 8.53 1.03 13.41
CA ILE A 63 9.86 0.84 12.88
C ILE A 63 10.82 1.06 14.06
N ASP A 64 11.59 0.04 14.42
CA ASP A 64 12.56 0.15 15.53
C ASP A 64 13.85 0.87 15.11
N GLY A 65 14.78 1.04 16.07
CA GLY A 65 16.04 1.74 15.84
C GLY A 65 16.93 1.09 14.76
N ASP A 66 16.75 -0.19 14.49
CA ASP A 66 17.46 -0.94 13.44
C ASP A 66 16.74 -0.87 12.09
N GLY A 67 15.58 -0.22 12.03
CA GLY A 67 14.76 -0.09 10.84
C GLY A 67 13.88 -1.32 10.57
N VAL A 68 13.62 -2.17 11.57
CA VAL A 68 12.77 -3.35 11.42
C VAL A 68 11.30 -2.96 11.57
N LEU A 69 10.53 -3.17 10.51
CA LEU A 69 9.09 -2.93 10.49
C LEU A 69 8.34 -4.10 11.14
N SER A 70 7.38 -3.77 11.96
CA SER A 70 6.45 -4.72 12.58
C SER A 70 5.07 -4.08 12.82
N ALA A 71 4.02 -4.93 12.84
CA ALA A 71 2.71 -4.47 13.26
C ALA A 71 2.72 -4.24 14.78
N PRO A 72 2.27 -3.08 15.29
CA PRO A 72 2.21 -2.82 16.71
C PRO A 72 1.14 -3.70 17.36
N LYS A 73 1.37 -4.09 18.60
CA LYS A 73 0.30 -4.62 19.45
C LYS A 73 -0.57 -3.43 19.89
N SER A 74 -1.64 -3.17 19.16
CA SER A 74 -2.56 -2.08 19.47
C SER A 74 -3.12 -2.20 20.89
N LYS A 75 -3.05 -1.12 21.66
CA LYS A 75 -3.99 -0.96 22.78
C LYS A 75 -5.37 -0.77 22.18
N VAL A 76 -6.27 -1.72 22.43
CA VAL A 76 -7.64 -1.66 21.93
C VAL A 76 -8.33 -0.45 22.57
N ILE A 77 -8.48 0.62 21.79
CA ILE A 77 -9.36 1.74 22.15
C ILE A 77 -10.75 1.35 21.62
N SER A 78 -11.78 1.54 22.46
CA SER A 78 -13.16 1.32 21.99
C SER A 78 -13.43 2.13 20.71
N PRO A 79 -14.00 1.51 19.67
CA PRO A 79 -14.32 2.19 18.41
C PRO A 79 -15.14 3.48 18.61
N ASP A 80 -16.08 3.48 19.56
CA ASP A 80 -16.90 4.66 19.87
C ASP A 80 -16.09 5.81 20.47
N VAL A 81 -15.12 5.51 21.33
CA VAL A 81 -14.22 6.51 21.90
C VAL A 81 -13.29 7.06 20.82
N ALA A 82 -12.75 6.21 19.96
CA ALA A 82 -11.94 6.63 18.81
C ALA A 82 -12.73 7.57 17.90
N ARG A 83 -13.94 7.18 17.51
CA ARG A 83 -14.82 7.99 16.66
C ARG A 83 -15.15 9.37 17.27
N LYS A 84 -15.51 9.42 18.56
CA LYS A 84 -15.79 10.69 19.26
C LYS A 84 -14.57 11.61 19.28
N ARG A 85 -13.36 11.07 19.51
CA ARG A 85 -12.11 11.85 19.46
C ARG A 85 -11.86 12.41 18.05
N MET A 86 -11.99 11.58 17.03
CA MET A 86 -11.83 12.02 15.65
C MET A 86 -12.83 13.12 15.26
N GLN A 87 -14.09 13.00 15.66
CA GLN A 87 -15.10 14.02 15.43
C GLN A 87 -14.76 15.35 16.13
N ALA A 88 -14.26 15.30 17.37
CA ALA A 88 -13.83 16.48 18.09
C ALA A 88 -12.65 17.18 17.41
N MET A 89 -11.64 16.40 16.97
CA MET A 89 -10.48 16.92 16.24
C MET A 89 -10.89 17.55 14.90
N ALA A 90 -11.75 16.88 14.12
CA ALA A 90 -12.23 17.45 12.86
C ALA A 90 -12.95 18.78 13.08
N LYS A 91 -13.77 18.91 14.14
CA LYS A 91 -14.46 20.16 14.48
C LYS A 91 -13.50 21.28 14.91
N GLU A 92 -12.36 20.92 15.50
CA GLU A 92 -11.35 21.89 15.95
C GLU A 92 -10.48 22.41 14.80
N TYR A 93 -10.08 21.53 13.87
CA TYR A 93 -9.07 21.86 12.87
C TYR A 93 -9.59 22.11 11.44
N LEU A 94 -10.86 21.84 11.16
CA LEU A 94 -11.45 22.04 9.83
C LEU A 94 -12.47 23.18 9.86
N SER A 95 -12.47 23.97 8.79
CA SER A 95 -13.55 24.92 8.54
C SER A 95 -14.88 24.18 8.28
N GLU A 96 -16.00 24.85 8.52
CA GLU A 96 -17.32 24.28 8.28
C GLU A 96 -17.50 23.83 6.83
N ASP A 97 -16.90 24.54 5.88
CA ASP A 97 -16.94 24.21 4.46
C ASP A 97 -16.23 22.90 4.15
N VAL A 98 -14.99 22.73 4.63
CA VAL A 98 -14.21 21.48 4.42
C VAL A 98 -14.87 20.31 5.16
N ALA A 99 -15.49 20.56 6.30
CA ALA A 99 -16.21 19.54 7.06
C ALA A 99 -17.49 19.04 6.39
N ARG A 100 -18.00 19.73 5.36
CA ARG A 100 -19.12 19.23 4.56
C ARG A 100 -18.66 18.12 3.61
N SER A 101 -19.50 17.12 3.44
CA SER A 101 -19.27 16.07 2.44
C SER A 101 -19.53 16.60 1.05
N SER A 102 -18.66 16.25 0.11
CA SER A 102 -18.81 16.55 -1.30
C SER A 102 -18.63 15.28 -2.13
N ASN A 103 -19.47 15.06 -3.12
CA ASN A 103 -19.29 13.98 -4.08
C ASN A 103 -18.20 14.30 -5.09
N LEU A 104 -17.93 15.60 -5.31
CA LEU A 104 -16.91 16.05 -6.26
C LEU A 104 -16.34 17.41 -5.83
N ARG A 105 -15.43 17.36 -4.85
CA ARG A 105 -14.64 18.54 -4.47
C ARG A 105 -13.53 18.75 -5.48
N LYS A 106 -13.35 19.99 -5.89
CA LYS A 106 -12.34 20.45 -6.83
C LYS A 106 -11.23 21.15 -6.07
N VAL A 107 -9.97 20.79 -6.34
CA VAL A 107 -8.76 21.38 -5.76
C VAL A 107 -7.88 21.87 -6.91
N SER A 108 -7.69 23.18 -7.02
CA SER A 108 -6.74 23.77 -7.96
C SER A 108 -5.32 23.65 -7.41
N LEU A 109 -4.46 22.93 -8.10
CA LEU A 109 -3.06 22.78 -7.74
C LEU A 109 -2.29 24.10 -7.88
N VAL A 110 -2.66 24.91 -8.86
CA VAL A 110 -2.06 26.23 -9.13
C VAL A 110 -2.34 27.20 -7.98
N ARG A 111 -3.61 27.32 -7.59
CA ARG A 111 -4.03 28.20 -6.48
C ARG A 111 -3.53 27.69 -5.14
N LEU A 112 -3.51 26.37 -4.94
CA LEU A 112 -2.98 25.75 -3.72
C LEU A 112 -1.49 26.06 -3.55
N GLU A 113 -0.67 25.88 -4.59
CA GLU A 113 0.75 26.21 -4.55
C GLU A 113 0.99 27.68 -4.22
N ARG A 114 0.24 28.59 -4.85
CA ARG A 114 0.31 30.03 -4.56
C ARG A 114 -0.06 30.32 -3.09
N ALA A 115 -1.18 29.76 -2.62
CA ALA A 115 -1.61 29.96 -1.24
C ALA A 115 -0.60 29.45 -0.21
N ILE A 116 0.09 28.32 -0.52
CA ILE A 116 1.17 27.78 0.32
C ILE A 116 2.39 28.69 0.27
N ALA A 117 2.77 29.21 -0.90
CA ALA A 117 3.87 30.17 -1.04
C ALA A 117 3.63 31.42 -0.17
N ASP A 118 2.43 31.99 -0.21
CA ASP A 118 2.05 33.18 0.59
C ASP A 118 2.16 32.93 2.10
N ILE A 119 1.77 31.70 2.55
CA ILE A 119 1.86 31.31 3.96
C ILE A 119 3.33 31.13 4.37
N MET A 120 4.14 30.48 3.54
CA MET A 120 5.55 30.24 3.84
C MET A 120 6.38 31.53 3.86
N GLU A 121 6.05 32.54 3.04
CA GLU A 121 6.66 33.88 3.10
C GLU A 121 6.43 34.54 4.47
N LYS A 122 5.27 34.26 5.09
CA LYS A 122 4.94 34.71 6.46
C LYS A 122 5.55 33.85 7.55
N LYS A 123 6.32 32.81 7.18
CA LYS A 123 6.90 31.81 8.08
C LYS A 123 5.85 31.02 8.89
N GLU A 124 4.67 30.85 8.33
CA GLU A 124 3.60 30.03 8.86
C GLU A 124 3.61 28.64 8.20
N SER A 125 2.98 27.66 8.85
CA SER A 125 2.84 26.31 8.31
C SER A 125 1.52 26.15 7.55
N PRO A 126 1.46 25.37 6.46
CA PRO A 126 0.22 25.05 5.79
C PRO A 126 -0.81 24.45 6.75
N SER A 127 -2.07 24.88 6.62
CA SER A 127 -3.17 24.35 7.44
C SER A 127 -3.41 22.86 7.20
N ALA A 128 -4.10 22.18 8.12
CA ALA A 128 -4.49 20.77 7.93
C ALA A 128 -5.29 20.57 6.63
N GLU A 129 -6.13 21.53 6.25
CA GLU A 129 -6.89 21.46 5.01
C GLU A 129 -5.99 21.44 3.77
N MET A 130 -4.90 22.23 3.75
CA MET A 130 -3.91 22.23 2.68
C MET A 130 -3.08 20.94 2.68
N GLN A 131 -2.64 20.50 3.86
CA GLN A 131 -1.85 19.27 4.01
C GLN A 131 -2.60 18.02 3.53
N TYR A 132 -3.94 18.03 3.64
CA TYR A 132 -4.80 16.90 3.25
C TYR A 132 -5.76 17.23 2.10
N LEU A 133 -5.37 18.15 1.22
CA LEU A 133 -6.03 18.50 -0.04
C LEU A 133 -7.57 18.65 0.11
N ALA A 134 -7.99 19.44 1.11
CA ALA A 134 -9.38 19.68 1.46
C ALA A 134 -10.20 18.40 1.70
N GLY A 135 -9.57 17.32 2.16
CA GLY A 135 -10.24 16.05 2.47
C GLY A 135 -10.59 15.20 1.26
N LEU A 136 -9.92 15.38 0.12
CA LEU A 136 -10.05 14.49 -1.04
C LEU A 136 -9.62 13.07 -0.68
N GLN A 137 -10.44 12.07 -1.07
CA GLN A 137 -10.22 10.66 -0.75
C GLN A 137 -9.63 9.86 -1.91
N ARG A 138 -9.72 10.39 -3.14
CA ARG A 138 -9.17 9.85 -4.39
C ARG A 138 -9.32 10.88 -5.50
N ILE A 139 -8.67 10.64 -6.63
CA ILE A 139 -8.83 11.47 -7.83
C ILE A 139 -9.77 10.76 -8.80
N ASP A 140 -10.95 11.34 -9.07
CA ASP A 140 -11.86 10.84 -10.08
C ASP A 140 -11.73 11.62 -11.40
N PHE A 141 -11.39 12.90 -11.33
CA PHE A 141 -11.24 13.77 -12.51
C PHE A 141 -10.01 14.64 -12.39
N VAL A 142 -9.46 14.97 -13.56
CA VAL A 142 -8.48 16.04 -13.75
C VAL A 142 -9.03 17.00 -14.78
N PHE A 143 -9.13 18.29 -14.43
CA PHE A 143 -9.60 19.36 -15.29
C PHE A 143 -8.53 20.41 -15.50
N VAL A 144 -8.44 20.93 -16.72
CA VAL A 144 -7.62 22.09 -17.06
C VAL A 144 -8.55 23.22 -17.49
N PHE A 145 -8.36 24.38 -16.90
CA PHE A 145 -9.07 25.62 -17.22
C PHE A 145 -8.05 26.68 -17.67
N PRO A 146 -7.66 26.70 -18.96
CA PRO A 146 -6.70 27.69 -19.48
C PRO A 146 -7.16 29.12 -19.25
N GLU A 147 -8.48 29.34 -19.29
CA GLU A 147 -9.14 30.62 -19.09
C GLU A 147 -8.95 31.25 -17.70
N THR A 148 -8.66 30.41 -16.68
CA THR A 148 -8.40 30.84 -15.29
C THR A 148 -7.02 30.43 -14.80
N ASN A 149 -6.21 29.80 -15.66
CA ASN A 149 -4.91 29.22 -15.34
C ASN A 149 -5.00 28.20 -14.19
N ASP A 150 -5.99 27.28 -14.24
CA ASP A 150 -6.21 26.28 -13.20
C ASP A 150 -5.97 24.86 -13.73
N LEU A 151 -5.17 24.10 -13.00
CA LEU A 151 -5.09 22.63 -13.10
C LEU A 151 -5.74 22.05 -11.85
N VAL A 152 -6.79 21.28 -12.02
CA VAL A 152 -7.70 20.89 -10.95
C VAL A 152 -7.75 19.36 -10.84
N ILE A 153 -7.59 18.84 -9.65
CA ILE A 153 -7.95 17.47 -9.29
C ILE A 153 -9.29 17.45 -8.58
N ALA A 154 -10.13 16.48 -8.89
CA ALA A 154 -11.46 16.40 -8.30
C ALA A 154 -11.86 14.98 -7.91
N GLY A 155 -12.62 14.86 -6.83
CA GLY A 155 -13.10 13.61 -6.31
C GLY A 155 -13.96 13.75 -5.06
N PRO A 156 -14.39 12.63 -4.46
CA PRO A 156 -15.17 12.66 -3.23
C PRO A 156 -14.30 13.17 -2.07
N ALA A 157 -14.90 14.02 -1.24
CA ALA A 157 -14.25 14.63 -0.09
C ALA A 157 -15.21 14.74 1.11
N GLY A 158 -14.64 15.01 2.28
CA GLY A 158 -15.43 15.22 3.49
C GLY A 158 -14.56 15.44 4.72
N PRO A 159 -15.17 15.49 5.90
CA PRO A 159 -14.44 15.67 7.15
C PRO A 159 -13.46 14.54 7.39
N PHE A 160 -12.30 14.88 7.92
CA PHE A 160 -11.22 13.95 8.18
C PHE A 160 -10.55 14.24 9.53
N ALA A 161 -9.92 13.22 10.10
CA ALA A 161 -9.12 13.34 11.31
C ALA A 161 -8.14 12.16 11.40
N PRO A 162 -7.07 12.28 12.21
CA PRO A 162 -6.21 11.17 12.53
C PRO A 162 -6.97 10.11 13.34
N ASP A 163 -6.86 8.86 12.94
CA ASP A 163 -7.32 7.71 13.70
C ASP A 163 -6.38 7.40 14.89
N PRO A 164 -6.67 6.41 15.72
CA PRO A 164 -5.79 6.04 16.84
C PRO A 164 -4.38 5.61 16.45
N THR A 165 -4.15 5.28 15.19
CA THR A 165 -2.82 4.94 14.64
C THR A 165 -2.07 6.16 14.11
N GLY A 166 -2.72 7.33 14.08
CA GLY A 166 -2.19 8.57 13.51
C GLY A 166 -2.40 8.71 12.00
N ARG A 167 -3.09 7.77 11.36
CA ARG A 167 -3.46 7.84 9.95
C ARG A 167 -4.66 8.75 9.75
N VAL A 168 -4.57 9.68 8.81
CA VAL A 168 -5.66 10.61 8.54
C VAL A 168 -6.66 9.98 7.58
N ILE A 169 -7.88 9.79 8.09
CA ILE A 169 -8.97 9.13 7.36
C ILE A 169 -10.24 10.00 7.36
N SER A 170 -11.06 9.78 6.34
CA SER A 170 -12.40 10.38 6.27
C SER A 170 -13.31 9.79 7.35
N LEU A 171 -14.00 10.67 8.09
CA LEU A 171 -14.97 10.28 9.12
C LEU A 171 -16.20 9.56 8.54
N ASN A 172 -16.50 9.77 7.26
CA ASN A 172 -17.68 9.23 6.61
C ASN A 172 -17.43 7.87 5.96
N SER A 173 -16.28 7.70 5.31
CA SER A 173 -15.99 6.49 4.51
C SER A 173 -14.96 5.56 5.14
N GLY A 174 -14.19 6.03 6.14
CA GLY A 174 -13.05 5.31 6.71
C GLY A 174 -11.82 5.25 5.79
N ARG A 175 -11.91 5.79 4.57
CA ARG A 175 -10.80 5.81 3.60
C ARG A 175 -9.79 6.88 3.98
N ALA A 176 -8.51 6.63 3.71
CA ALA A 176 -7.48 7.65 3.82
C ALA A 176 -7.75 8.81 2.83
N VAL A 177 -7.30 10.00 3.20
CA VAL A 177 -7.36 11.20 2.35
C VAL A 177 -6.02 11.43 1.66
N LEU A 178 -6.05 12.12 0.51
CA LEU A 178 -4.85 12.51 -0.23
C LEU A 178 -4.00 13.47 0.60
N ARG A 179 -2.68 13.36 0.46
CA ARG A 179 -1.70 14.19 1.18
C ARG A 179 -0.90 15.07 0.23
N LEU A 180 -0.68 16.31 0.62
CA LEU A 180 0.17 17.25 -0.11
C LEU A 180 1.62 16.75 -0.23
N ASP A 181 2.19 16.20 0.85
CA ASP A 181 3.54 15.63 0.85
C ASP A 181 3.69 14.55 -0.23
N ASP A 182 2.72 13.63 -0.35
CA ASP A 182 2.74 12.57 -1.34
C ASP A 182 2.59 13.13 -2.77
N LEU A 183 1.79 14.18 -2.97
CA LEU A 183 1.69 14.88 -4.24
C LEU A 183 3.03 15.51 -4.64
N MET A 184 3.69 16.22 -3.71
CA MET A 184 5.01 16.81 -3.97
C MET A 184 6.06 15.74 -4.29
N ILE A 185 6.08 14.62 -3.54
CA ILE A 185 6.97 13.49 -3.85
C ILE A 185 6.68 12.92 -5.23
N ALA A 186 5.41 12.73 -5.59
CA ALA A 186 5.02 12.23 -6.91
C ALA A 186 5.49 13.16 -8.04
N LEU A 187 5.29 14.47 -7.91
CA LEU A 187 5.75 15.47 -8.90
C LEU A 187 7.29 15.46 -9.05
N ARG A 188 8.01 15.49 -7.93
CA ARG A 188 9.49 15.46 -7.91
C ARG A 188 10.05 14.17 -8.49
N THR A 189 9.40 13.06 -8.22
CA THR A 189 9.82 11.74 -8.72
C THR A 189 9.54 11.60 -10.21
N ALA A 190 8.36 12.01 -10.69
CA ALA A 190 8.00 11.95 -12.10
C ALA A 190 8.91 12.80 -13.00
N ALA A 191 9.52 13.86 -12.45
CA ALA A 191 10.52 14.65 -13.14
C ALA A 191 11.83 13.88 -13.40
N LYS A 192 12.15 12.86 -12.57
CA LYS A 192 13.41 12.12 -12.58
C LYS A 192 13.29 10.73 -13.18
N THR A 193 12.22 10.00 -12.86
CA THR A 193 12.01 8.61 -13.26
C THR A 193 10.53 8.29 -13.44
N SER A 194 10.25 7.27 -14.26
CA SER A 194 8.90 6.72 -14.42
C SER A 194 8.66 5.46 -13.57
N GLN A 195 9.71 4.91 -12.94
CA GLN A 195 9.65 3.66 -12.19
C GLN A 195 9.87 3.90 -10.70
N TRP A 196 8.87 3.56 -9.91
CA TRP A 196 8.86 3.70 -8.45
C TRP A 196 8.39 2.38 -7.84
N GLY A 197 8.81 2.13 -6.62
CA GLY A 197 8.31 0.94 -5.96
C GLY A 197 9.04 0.56 -4.69
N CYS A 198 8.66 -0.58 -4.16
CA CYS A 198 9.39 -1.24 -3.08
C CYS A 198 9.45 -2.75 -3.32
N SER A 199 10.38 -3.39 -2.64
CA SER A 199 10.40 -4.84 -2.50
C SER A 199 10.77 -5.22 -1.08
N ILE A 200 10.28 -6.39 -0.63
CA ILE A 200 10.66 -7.03 0.61
C ILE A 200 11.16 -8.43 0.26
N ASP A 201 12.44 -8.68 0.43
CA ASP A 201 13.11 -9.86 -0.09
C ASP A 201 13.86 -10.66 0.98
N VAL A 202 13.90 -11.98 0.81
CA VAL A 202 14.80 -12.85 1.58
C VAL A 202 16.21 -12.68 1.05
N VAL A 203 17.18 -12.57 1.93
CA VAL A 203 18.60 -12.58 1.57
C VAL A 203 18.95 -13.90 0.86
N ALA A 204 19.62 -13.83 -0.29
CA ALA A 204 19.87 -15.00 -1.15
C ALA A 204 20.63 -16.12 -0.40
N GLU A 205 21.62 -15.75 0.40
CA GLU A 205 22.42 -16.69 1.20
C GLU A 205 21.56 -17.45 2.21
N ARG A 206 20.61 -16.75 2.86
CA ARG A 206 19.66 -17.36 3.80
C ARG A 206 18.66 -18.28 3.11
N LEU A 207 18.27 -17.94 1.88
CA LEU A 207 17.43 -18.81 1.06
C LEU A 207 18.18 -20.10 0.67
N ALA A 208 19.46 -20.00 0.28
CA ALA A 208 20.31 -21.15 -0.02
C ALA A 208 20.49 -22.05 1.22
N GLU A 209 20.73 -21.45 2.40
CA GLU A 209 20.83 -22.17 3.67
C GLU A 209 19.51 -22.87 4.02
N MET A 210 18.38 -22.21 3.82
CA MET A 210 17.05 -22.79 3.99
C MET A 210 16.84 -24.01 3.10
N GLN A 211 17.20 -23.93 1.82
CA GLN A 211 17.08 -25.06 0.90
C GLN A 211 17.98 -26.25 1.33
N LYS A 212 19.22 -25.97 1.76
CA LYS A 212 20.13 -26.99 2.30
C LYS A 212 19.51 -27.66 3.54
N PHE A 213 18.98 -26.86 4.45
CA PHE A 213 18.29 -27.36 5.66
C PHE A 213 17.09 -28.26 5.29
N LEU A 214 16.25 -27.86 4.33
CA LEU A 214 15.09 -28.64 3.89
C LEU A 214 15.50 -29.96 3.25
N LYS A 215 16.55 -29.98 2.41
CA LYS A 215 17.09 -31.23 1.81
C LYS A 215 17.61 -32.18 2.87
N GLN A 216 18.33 -31.69 3.87
CA GLN A 216 18.89 -32.51 4.97
C GLN A 216 17.81 -33.02 5.92
N ASN A 217 16.67 -32.34 6.01
CA ASN A 217 15.58 -32.66 6.92
C ASN A 217 14.27 -33.04 6.16
N SER A 218 14.40 -33.75 5.04
CA SER A 218 13.28 -34.14 4.18
C SER A 218 12.40 -35.28 4.75
N GLY A 219 12.83 -35.95 5.83
CA GLY A 219 12.11 -37.07 6.41
C GLY A 219 10.77 -36.73 7.05
N ALA A 220 9.87 -37.71 7.09
CA ALA A 220 8.63 -37.66 7.85
C ALA A 220 8.93 -37.54 9.35
N GLY A 221 8.18 -36.67 10.04
CA GLY A 221 8.35 -36.40 11.46
C GLY A 221 7.04 -36.32 12.22
N THR A 222 7.15 -36.37 13.56
CA THR A 222 6.00 -36.08 14.44
C THR A 222 5.59 -34.63 14.37
N ALA A 223 4.42 -34.28 14.91
CA ALA A 223 3.97 -32.89 15.02
C ALA A 223 4.99 -31.98 15.74
N ASN A 224 5.63 -32.50 16.81
CA ASN A 224 6.67 -31.77 17.53
C ASN A 224 7.91 -31.53 16.67
N ALA A 225 8.34 -32.51 15.88
CA ALA A 225 9.44 -32.36 14.96
C ALA A 225 9.14 -31.34 13.85
N ALA A 226 7.91 -31.31 13.35
CA ALA A 226 7.45 -30.30 12.39
C ALA A 226 7.52 -28.88 13.00
N GLN A 227 7.09 -28.73 14.25
CA GLN A 227 7.15 -27.45 14.96
C GLN A 227 8.59 -26.98 15.18
N GLN A 228 9.48 -27.88 15.60
CA GLN A 228 10.91 -27.56 15.76
C GLN A 228 11.55 -27.18 14.42
N LYS A 229 11.25 -27.93 13.36
CA LYS A 229 11.70 -27.63 12.01
C LYS A 229 11.24 -26.24 11.55
N PHE A 230 9.98 -25.90 11.82
CA PHE A 230 9.41 -24.58 11.52
C PHE A 230 10.13 -23.44 12.27
N GLN A 231 10.38 -23.61 13.56
CA GLN A 231 11.14 -22.61 14.34
C GLN A 231 12.58 -22.44 13.82
N GLN A 232 13.22 -23.54 13.41
CA GLN A 232 14.55 -23.47 12.82
C GLN A 232 14.56 -22.75 11.47
N MET A 233 13.51 -22.97 10.65
CA MET A 233 13.32 -22.23 9.39
C MET A 233 13.18 -20.73 9.62
N GLN A 234 12.41 -20.30 10.64
CA GLN A 234 12.30 -18.90 11.01
C GLN A 234 13.66 -18.28 11.38
N LYS A 235 14.48 -19.02 12.13
CA LYS A 235 15.82 -18.56 12.53
C LYS A 235 16.77 -18.43 11.33
N ILE A 236 16.75 -19.42 10.41
CA ILE A 236 17.57 -19.41 9.21
C ILE A 236 17.21 -18.21 8.32
N LEU A 237 15.93 -17.98 8.08
CA LEU A 237 15.48 -16.90 7.19
C LEU A 237 15.74 -15.50 7.79
N GLY A 238 15.60 -15.34 9.10
CA GLY A 238 15.83 -14.06 9.79
C GLY A 238 14.97 -12.95 9.23
N ASN A 239 15.46 -11.71 9.24
CA ASN A 239 14.76 -10.57 8.67
C ASN A 239 14.89 -10.56 7.13
N HIS A 240 13.88 -10.03 6.47
CA HIS A 240 13.86 -9.75 5.03
C HIS A 240 14.29 -8.31 4.78
N ASP A 241 15.02 -8.08 3.72
CA ASP A 241 15.47 -6.74 3.33
C ASP A 241 14.34 -5.97 2.63
N VAL A 242 14.23 -4.69 2.97
CA VAL A 242 13.32 -3.75 2.32
C VAL A 242 14.11 -2.86 1.39
N THR A 243 13.72 -2.82 0.13
CA THR A 243 14.30 -1.91 -0.87
C THR A 243 13.22 -0.97 -1.38
N VAL A 244 13.49 0.32 -1.38
CA VAL A 244 12.64 1.36 -1.98
C VAL A 244 13.37 1.92 -3.19
N THR A 245 12.67 2.08 -4.30
CA THR A 245 13.26 2.50 -5.57
C THR A 245 12.51 3.68 -6.16
N GLY A 246 13.26 4.63 -6.72
CA GLY A 246 12.73 5.79 -7.45
C GLY A 246 12.23 6.93 -6.58
N ILE A 247 11.92 6.69 -5.32
CA ILE A 247 11.44 7.68 -4.35
C ILE A 247 12.35 7.73 -3.12
N PRO A 248 12.39 8.83 -2.35
CA PRO A 248 13.13 8.86 -1.09
C PRO A 248 12.50 7.90 -0.07
N ASN A 249 13.33 7.07 0.56
CA ASN A 249 12.90 5.96 1.42
C ASN A 249 12.42 6.39 2.82
N ASP A 250 12.64 7.64 3.19
CA ASP A 250 12.23 8.26 4.47
C ASP A 250 10.93 9.06 4.38
N THR A 251 10.17 8.90 3.29
CA THR A 251 8.89 9.60 3.06
C THR A 251 7.69 8.74 3.46
N HIS A 252 6.56 9.41 3.75
CA HIS A 252 5.27 8.74 3.92
C HIS A 252 4.92 7.87 2.70
N PHE A 253 5.18 8.36 1.50
CA PHE A 253 4.98 7.61 0.25
C PHE A 253 5.68 6.24 0.30
N ALA A 254 6.97 6.20 0.65
CA ALA A 254 7.74 4.97 0.77
C ALA A 254 7.20 4.04 1.86
N GLN A 255 6.83 4.60 3.01
CA GLN A 255 6.26 3.84 4.13
C GLN A 255 4.97 3.13 3.74
N VAL A 256 4.05 3.82 3.04
CA VAL A 256 2.78 3.23 2.57
C VAL A 256 3.02 2.08 1.60
N LEU A 257 3.98 2.20 0.65
CA LEU A 257 4.30 1.10 -0.27
C LEU A 257 4.73 -0.15 0.50
N VAL A 258 5.65 0.01 1.45
CA VAL A 258 6.19 -1.10 2.24
C VAL A 258 5.13 -1.70 3.17
N GLU A 259 4.34 -0.85 3.82
CA GLU A 259 3.27 -1.28 4.73
C GLU A 259 2.16 -2.05 4.00
N ALA A 260 1.71 -1.55 2.85
CA ALA A 260 0.68 -2.22 2.05
C ALA A 260 1.13 -3.62 1.60
N ASP A 261 2.39 -3.74 1.15
CA ASP A 261 2.98 -5.03 0.81
C ASP A 261 3.09 -5.97 2.03
N TYR A 262 3.47 -5.45 3.18
CA TYR A 262 3.57 -6.22 4.42
C TYR A 262 2.20 -6.76 4.86
N HIS A 263 1.15 -5.94 4.88
CA HIS A 263 -0.22 -6.35 5.22
C HIS A 263 -0.78 -7.37 4.21
N MET A 264 -0.54 -7.17 2.91
CA MET A 264 -0.91 -8.16 1.90
C MET A 264 -0.33 -9.54 2.22
N LYS A 265 0.92 -9.60 2.67
CA LYS A 265 1.57 -10.86 3.06
C LYS A 265 0.94 -11.48 4.29
N LEU A 266 0.65 -10.69 5.32
CA LEU A 266 -0.03 -11.18 6.53
C LEU A 266 -1.40 -11.79 6.19
N ILE A 267 -2.18 -11.12 5.32
CA ILE A 267 -3.45 -11.62 4.80
C ILE A 267 -3.25 -12.90 4.00
N ALA A 268 -2.26 -12.92 3.11
CA ALA A 268 -1.99 -14.07 2.24
C ALA A 268 -1.70 -15.34 3.03
N ILE A 269 -0.95 -15.25 4.13
CA ILE A 269 -0.62 -16.40 4.97
C ILE A 269 -1.62 -16.62 6.12
N GLY A 270 -2.69 -15.83 6.20
CA GLY A 270 -3.74 -15.97 7.21
C GLY A 270 -3.32 -15.58 8.62
N LEU A 271 -2.37 -14.67 8.77
CA LEU A 271 -1.98 -14.06 10.05
C LEU A 271 -2.73 -12.75 10.32
N GLU A 272 -3.39 -12.20 9.32
CA GLU A 272 -4.25 -11.03 9.43
C GLU A 272 -5.58 -11.30 8.72
N ASP A 273 -6.68 -10.98 9.40
CA ASP A 273 -8.02 -11.03 8.81
C ASP A 273 -8.37 -9.62 8.29
N PRO A 274 -8.56 -9.46 6.98
CA PRO A 274 -8.94 -8.16 6.41
C PRO A 274 -10.41 -7.80 6.65
N HIS A 275 -11.19 -8.69 7.27
CA HIS A 275 -12.65 -8.54 7.49
C HIS A 275 -13.44 -8.25 6.19
N VAL A 276 -12.99 -8.82 5.07
CA VAL A 276 -13.63 -8.70 3.76
C VAL A 276 -14.29 -10.03 3.38
N PRO A 277 -15.62 -10.11 3.31
CA PRO A 277 -16.32 -11.34 2.99
C PRO A 277 -15.88 -11.92 1.63
N GLY A 278 -15.59 -13.22 1.62
CA GLY A 278 -15.20 -13.95 0.41
C GLY A 278 -13.73 -13.86 0.04
N LEU A 279 -12.92 -13.01 0.67
CA LEU A 279 -11.48 -13.02 0.51
C LEU A 279 -10.87 -14.13 1.37
N LYS A 280 -10.41 -15.19 0.73
CA LYS A 280 -9.70 -16.30 1.40
C LYS A 280 -8.21 -16.07 1.32
N SER A 281 -7.48 -16.32 2.41
CA SER A 281 -6.01 -16.30 2.37
C SER A 281 -5.47 -17.31 1.36
N HIS A 282 -4.35 -17.03 0.74
CA HIS A 282 -3.65 -17.99 -0.11
C HIS A 282 -3.34 -19.29 0.67
N PHE A 283 -2.99 -19.15 1.94
CA PHE A 283 -2.73 -20.26 2.84
C PHE A 283 -3.94 -21.20 3.01
N ALA A 284 -5.16 -20.69 2.98
CA ALA A 284 -6.37 -21.50 2.99
C ALA A 284 -6.59 -22.25 1.66
N LEU A 285 -6.08 -21.72 0.55
CA LEU A 285 -6.22 -22.25 -0.80
C LEU A 285 -5.12 -23.26 -1.18
N ILE A 286 -3.98 -23.25 -0.48
CA ILE A 286 -2.86 -24.16 -0.76
C ILE A 286 -3.27 -25.60 -0.52
N GLN A 287 -2.97 -26.46 -1.50
CA GLN A 287 -2.99 -27.91 -1.37
C GLN A 287 -1.62 -28.41 -0.92
N PRO A 288 -1.54 -29.38 0.02
CA PRO A 288 -0.26 -29.99 0.38
C PRO A 288 0.40 -30.62 -0.86
N GLY A 289 1.69 -30.35 -1.05
CA GLY A 289 2.50 -30.95 -2.13
C GLY A 289 3.35 -29.95 -2.90
N GLY A 290 4.64 -30.23 -2.96
CA GLY A 290 5.64 -29.49 -3.71
C GLY A 290 6.08 -28.16 -3.08
N ASN A 291 7.31 -27.78 -3.38
CA ASN A 291 7.86 -26.46 -3.05
C ASN A 291 7.40 -25.46 -4.11
N THR A 292 6.84 -24.34 -3.69
CA THR A 292 6.56 -23.23 -4.58
C THR A 292 7.27 -21.98 -4.12
N LEU A 293 7.97 -21.40 -5.04
CA LEU A 293 8.47 -20.05 -4.94
C LEU A 293 7.50 -19.20 -5.76
N GLU A 294 6.96 -18.15 -5.18
CA GLU A 294 6.01 -17.28 -5.87
C GLU A 294 6.27 -15.84 -5.49
N ARG A 295 6.08 -14.95 -6.47
CA ARG A 295 6.23 -13.53 -6.31
C ARG A 295 4.89 -12.87 -6.48
N TRP A 296 4.54 -11.95 -5.58
CA TRP A 296 3.35 -11.11 -5.68
C TRP A 296 3.74 -9.64 -5.62
N TRP A 297 3.05 -8.82 -6.38
CA TRP A 297 3.28 -7.38 -6.32
C TRP A 297 2.04 -6.61 -6.70
N PHE A 298 1.85 -5.46 -6.05
CA PHE A 298 0.85 -4.51 -6.46
C PHE A 298 1.30 -3.71 -7.67
N THR A 299 0.37 -3.41 -8.55
CA THR A 299 0.58 -2.48 -9.66
C THR A 299 -0.73 -1.74 -9.95
N PRO A 300 -0.67 -0.50 -10.48
CA PRO A 300 -1.86 0.23 -10.89
C PRO A 300 -2.66 -0.52 -11.97
N LEU A 301 -3.99 -0.47 -11.84
CA LEU A 301 -4.94 -1.01 -12.82
C LEU A 301 -6.06 0.01 -13.04
N TYR A 302 -6.02 0.70 -14.15
CA TYR A 302 -7.06 1.64 -14.57
C TYR A 302 -7.72 1.12 -15.83
N ASP A 303 -9.03 1.41 -15.98
CA ASP A 303 -9.73 1.28 -17.25
C ASP A 303 -9.20 2.34 -18.23
N ALA A 304 -9.68 2.29 -19.47
CA ALA A 304 -9.39 3.33 -20.43
C ALA A 304 -9.79 4.71 -19.88
N PHE A 305 -8.86 5.65 -19.86
CA PHE A 305 -9.17 7.01 -19.44
C PHE A 305 -10.15 7.64 -20.41
N GLN A 306 -11.23 8.20 -19.89
CA GLN A 306 -12.14 9.02 -20.65
C GLN A 306 -11.59 10.45 -20.73
N THR A 307 -11.60 11.05 -21.92
CA THR A 307 -11.12 12.44 -22.09
C THR A 307 -12.14 13.28 -22.85
N SER A 308 -12.16 14.58 -22.60
CA SER A 308 -12.89 15.52 -23.42
C SER A 308 -12.28 15.66 -24.82
N GLY A 309 -13.07 16.07 -25.82
CA GLY A 309 -12.60 16.22 -27.20
C GLY A 309 -11.47 17.23 -27.38
N ASP A 310 -11.33 18.20 -26.45
CA ASP A 310 -10.28 19.22 -26.41
C ASP A 310 -9.04 18.76 -25.58
N GLY A 311 -9.09 17.60 -24.95
CA GLY A 311 -8.00 17.11 -24.11
C GLY A 311 -7.74 17.97 -22.85
N LEU A 312 -8.80 18.60 -22.31
CA LEU A 312 -8.74 19.44 -21.12
C LEU A 312 -9.44 18.83 -19.90
N ALA A 313 -10.01 17.63 -20.04
CA ALA A 313 -10.62 16.89 -18.94
C ALA A 313 -10.32 15.40 -19.09
N PHE A 314 -10.08 14.75 -17.95
CA PHE A 314 -9.78 13.31 -17.86
C PHE A 314 -10.54 12.70 -16.69
N GLU A 315 -11.12 11.52 -16.90
CA GLU A 315 -11.78 10.74 -15.86
C GLU A 315 -10.97 9.47 -15.57
N PHE A 316 -10.76 9.21 -14.28
CA PHE A 316 -10.07 8.04 -13.77
C PHE A 316 -11.09 7.00 -13.33
N THR A 317 -11.13 5.88 -14.02
CA THR A 317 -12.06 4.78 -13.75
C THR A 317 -11.32 3.45 -13.56
N GLY A 318 -12.04 2.44 -13.11
CA GLY A 318 -11.54 1.09 -12.91
C GLY A 318 -11.16 0.76 -11.48
N GLN A 319 -10.53 -0.40 -11.35
CA GLN A 319 -10.16 -1.02 -10.08
C GLN A 319 -9.06 -0.25 -9.33
N ARG A 320 -8.23 0.49 -10.06
CA ARG A 320 -7.07 1.32 -9.65
C ARG A 320 -5.88 0.57 -9.09
N CYS A 321 -6.07 -0.64 -8.58
CA CYS A 321 -5.01 -1.48 -8.03
C CYS A 321 -5.28 -2.94 -8.36
N GLN A 322 -4.24 -3.67 -8.73
CA GLN A 322 -4.28 -5.13 -8.86
C GLN A 322 -3.09 -5.77 -8.17
N LEU A 323 -3.30 -6.99 -7.72
CA LEU A 323 -2.26 -7.89 -7.26
C LEU A 323 -1.88 -8.83 -8.39
N LEU A 324 -0.63 -8.80 -8.84
CA LEU A 324 -0.06 -9.72 -9.82
C LEU A 324 0.78 -10.78 -9.13
N THR A 325 0.99 -11.90 -9.82
CA THR A 325 1.74 -13.03 -9.32
C THR A 325 2.52 -13.72 -10.42
N GLN A 326 3.68 -14.30 -10.05
CA GLN A 326 4.54 -15.09 -10.90
C GLN A 326 5.10 -16.28 -10.10
N GLY A 327 5.00 -17.50 -10.66
CA GLY A 327 5.71 -18.65 -10.14
C GLY A 327 7.20 -18.50 -10.34
N GLU A 328 7.99 -18.89 -9.36
CA GLU A 328 9.45 -18.81 -9.42
C GLU A 328 10.10 -20.13 -9.03
N GLN A 329 11.35 -20.32 -9.45
CA GLN A 329 12.24 -21.40 -9.04
C GLN A 329 13.57 -20.81 -8.59
N SER A 330 14.30 -21.51 -7.71
CA SER A 330 15.63 -21.07 -7.31
C SER A 330 16.66 -22.18 -7.47
N ASP A 331 17.88 -21.79 -7.78
CA ASP A 331 19.03 -22.71 -7.84
C ASP A 331 19.65 -22.94 -6.44
N ALA A 332 20.69 -23.77 -6.38
CA ALA A 332 21.37 -24.11 -5.13
C ALA A 332 22.08 -22.93 -4.45
N ALA A 333 22.34 -21.85 -5.17
CA ALA A 333 22.93 -20.61 -4.65
C ALA A 333 21.86 -19.59 -4.21
N GLY A 334 20.59 -19.96 -4.23
CA GLY A 334 19.48 -19.06 -3.89
C GLY A 334 19.11 -18.08 -5.02
N ARG A 335 19.74 -18.16 -6.20
CA ARG A 335 19.38 -17.32 -7.36
C ARG A 335 18.09 -17.81 -7.97
N ARG A 336 17.28 -16.91 -8.42
CA ARG A 336 15.92 -17.18 -8.88
C ARG A 336 15.69 -16.86 -10.34
N SER A 337 14.72 -17.57 -10.89
CA SER A 337 14.21 -17.38 -12.23
C SER A 337 12.72 -17.67 -12.26
N ASP A 338 12.03 -17.16 -13.27
CA ASP A 338 10.61 -17.44 -13.47
C ASP A 338 10.39 -18.94 -13.68
N ALA A 339 9.36 -19.49 -13.03
CA ALA A 339 8.91 -20.84 -13.29
C ALA A 339 8.07 -20.91 -14.56
N ALA A 340 7.99 -22.09 -15.17
CA ALA A 340 7.21 -22.31 -16.38
C ALA A 340 5.70 -22.09 -16.19
N PHE A 341 5.20 -22.15 -14.94
CA PHE A 341 3.78 -21.92 -14.62
C PHE A 341 3.62 -21.36 -13.20
N THR A 342 2.50 -20.67 -13.00
CA THR A 342 2.04 -20.20 -11.68
C THR A 342 0.89 -21.08 -11.21
N ARG A 343 0.90 -21.47 -9.95
CA ARG A 343 -0.13 -22.34 -9.37
C ARG A 343 -1.51 -21.69 -9.38
N GLN A 344 -2.54 -22.52 -9.55
CA GLN A 344 -3.93 -22.06 -9.53
C GLN A 344 -4.30 -21.38 -8.20
N SER A 345 -3.88 -21.94 -7.05
CA SER A 345 -4.15 -21.33 -5.72
C SER A 345 -3.63 -19.88 -5.62
N THR A 346 -2.47 -19.61 -6.18
CA THR A 346 -1.83 -18.31 -6.21
C THR A 346 -2.56 -17.34 -7.12
N GLN A 347 -2.94 -17.80 -8.32
CA GLN A 347 -3.74 -17.01 -9.26
C GLN A 347 -5.12 -16.67 -8.67
N VAL A 348 -5.77 -17.64 -8.02
CA VAL A 348 -7.09 -17.44 -7.37
C VAL A 348 -6.98 -16.39 -6.26
N PHE A 349 -5.94 -16.46 -5.41
CA PHE A 349 -5.74 -15.44 -4.38
C PHE A 349 -5.52 -14.05 -4.98
N ALA A 350 -4.61 -13.92 -5.95
CA ALA A 350 -4.33 -12.63 -6.60
C ALA A 350 -5.59 -12.04 -7.26
N LYS A 351 -6.39 -12.88 -7.91
CA LYS A 351 -7.66 -12.49 -8.51
C LYS A 351 -8.66 -12.01 -7.46
N GLN A 352 -8.88 -12.80 -6.39
CA GLN A 352 -9.80 -12.44 -5.31
C GLN A 352 -9.35 -11.13 -4.63
N PHE A 353 -8.05 -10.98 -4.36
CA PHE A 353 -7.51 -9.77 -3.75
C PHE A 353 -7.76 -8.54 -4.63
N THR A 354 -7.53 -8.67 -5.94
CA THR A 354 -7.81 -7.60 -6.91
C THR A 354 -9.29 -7.25 -6.95
N GLU A 355 -10.17 -8.24 -7.10
CA GLU A 355 -11.62 -8.02 -7.15
C GLU A 355 -12.18 -7.38 -5.87
N LYS A 356 -11.61 -7.73 -4.72
CA LYS A 356 -11.99 -7.24 -3.39
C LYS A 356 -11.24 -5.99 -2.93
N PHE A 357 -10.33 -5.46 -3.74
CA PHE A 357 -9.52 -4.31 -3.37
C PHE A 357 -10.33 -3.07 -2.96
N PRO A 358 -11.47 -2.71 -3.61
CA PRO A 358 -12.29 -1.58 -3.17
C PRO A 358 -12.89 -1.75 -1.77
N GLU A 359 -13.21 -3.00 -1.38
CA GLU A 359 -13.69 -3.34 -0.05
C GLU A 359 -12.54 -3.32 0.97
N LEU A 360 -11.38 -3.87 0.60
CA LEU A 360 -10.15 -3.80 1.38
C LEU A 360 -9.76 -2.36 1.70
N ALA A 361 -9.82 -1.47 0.71
CA ALA A 361 -9.48 -0.06 0.86
C ALA A 361 -10.44 0.70 1.81
N LYS A 362 -11.62 0.17 2.11
CA LYS A 362 -12.54 0.70 3.12
C LYS A 362 -12.25 0.16 4.51
N GLN A 363 -11.88 -1.12 4.61
CA GLN A 363 -11.65 -1.80 5.88
C GLN A 363 -10.25 -1.53 6.44
N MET A 364 -9.27 -1.42 5.55
CA MET A 364 -7.86 -1.22 5.89
C MET A 364 -7.34 0.03 5.17
N PRO A 365 -7.25 1.18 5.86
CA PRO A 365 -6.91 2.46 5.24
C PRO A 365 -5.58 2.48 4.48
N VAL A 366 -4.61 1.63 4.82
CA VAL A 366 -3.34 1.50 4.07
C VAL A 366 -3.56 1.18 2.58
N PHE A 367 -4.59 0.37 2.25
CA PHE A 367 -4.90 0.07 0.85
C PHE A 367 -5.58 1.25 0.14
N SER A 368 -6.33 2.11 0.87
CA SER A 368 -6.79 3.36 0.28
C SER A 368 -5.67 4.39 0.11
N GLU A 369 -4.67 4.42 1.00
CA GLU A 369 -3.45 5.22 0.76
C GLU A 369 -2.68 4.70 -0.45
N LEU A 370 -2.48 3.38 -0.58
CA LEU A 370 -1.83 2.81 -1.77
C LEU A 370 -2.56 3.22 -3.06
N GLN A 371 -3.91 3.19 -3.05
CA GLN A 371 -4.70 3.69 -4.18
C GLN A 371 -4.42 5.17 -4.45
N ASN A 372 -4.35 6.00 -3.40
CA ASN A 372 -4.06 7.43 -3.54
C ASN A 372 -2.67 7.67 -4.15
N LEU A 373 -1.66 6.86 -3.77
CA LEU A 373 -0.33 6.92 -4.37
C LEU A 373 -0.35 6.55 -5.86
N PHE A 374 -1.17 5.57 -6.24
CA PHE A 374 -1.36 5.22 -7.66
C PHE A 374 -2.06 6.34 -8.42
N ASP A 375 -3.11 6.95 -7.86
CA ASP A 375 -3.77 8.11 -8.46
C ASP A 375 -2.78 9.27 -8.69
N LEU A 376 -1.91 9.57 -7.71
CA LEU A 376 -0.88 10.60 -7.83
C LEU A 376 0.19 10.25 -8.89
N ALA A 377 0.60 9.00 -8.97
CA ALA A 377 1.55 8.55 -9.98
C ALA A 377 0.97 8.71 -11.40
N VAL A 378 -0.30 8.34 -11.59
CA VAL A 378 -1.02 8.50 -12.86
C VAL A 378 -1.24 9.97 -13.19
N LEU A 379 -1.65 10.79 -12.20
CA LEU A 379 -1.80 12.23 -12.36
C LEU A 379 -0.52 12.87 -12.90
N THR A 380 0.63 12.60 -12.26
CA THR A 380 1.90 13.22 -12.66
C THR A 380 2.37 12.75 -14.03
N ALA A 381 2.13 11.48 -14.38
CA ALA A 381 2.40 10.97 -15.71
C ALA A 381 1.51 11.63 -16.76
N LEU A 382 0.23 11.86 -16.44
CA LEU A 382 -0.74 12.51 -17.32
C LEU A 382 -0.36 13.99 -17.52
N ILE A 383 -0.02 14.72 -16.44
CA ILE A 383 0.47 16.10 -16.51
C ILE A 383 1.63 16.22 -17.50
N LYS A 384 2.61 15.31 -17.40
CA LYS A 384 3.80 15.30 -18.27
C LYS A 384 3.47 14.93 -19.71
N ARG A 385 2.66 13.87 -19.93
CA ARG A 385 2.36 13.36 -21.26
C ARG A 385 1.49 14.33 -22.08
N GLU A 386 0.47 14.88 -21.44
CA GLU A 386 -0.53 15.75 -22.09
C GLU A 386 -0.18 17.23 -22.02
N GLY A 387 0.94 17.59 -21.37
CA GLY A 387 1.36 18.98 -21.20
C GLY A 387 0.37 19.81 -20.40
N LEU A 388 -0.27 19.21 -19.36
CA LEU A 388 -1.37 19.87 -18.64
C LEU A 388 -0.91 21.09 -17.85
N ALA A 389 0.33 21.07 -17.36
CA ALA A 389 0.93 22.20 -16.66
C ALA A 389 1.04 23.42 -17.61
N GLN A 390 1.54 23.21 -18.83
CA GLN A 390 1.64 24.26 -19.85
C GLN A 390 0.25 24.77 -20.27
N LYS A 391 -0.73 23.88 -20.44
CA LYS A 391 -2.12 24.27 -20.77
C LYS A 391 -2.77 25.10 -19.67
N ALA A 392 -2.40 24.89 -18.40
CA ALA A 392 -2.85 25.68 -17.24
C ALA A 392 -1.94 26.88 -16.92
N ASN A 393 -0.94 27.15 -17.75
CA ASN A 393 0.09 28.18 -17.48
C ASN A 393 0.67 28.04 -16.06
N TRP A 394 0.95 26.79 -15.65
CA TRP A 394 1.44 26.44 -14.33
C TRP A 394 2.89 25.96 -14.36
N GLU A 395 3.72 26.57 -13.56
CA GLU A 395 5.08 26.15 -13.26
C GLU A 395 5.15 25.77 -11.78
N PRO A 396 5.18 24.48 -11.44
CA PRO A 396 5.15 24.01 -10.04
C PRO A 396 6.49 24.22 -9.32
N ASN A 397 7.01 25.42 -9.34
CA ASN A 397 8.35 25.76 -8.85
C ASN A 397 8.53 25.50 -7.34
N LEU A 398 7.49 25.78 -6.53
CA LEU A 398 7.53 25.53 -5.10
C LEU A 398 7.40 24.03 -4.82
N PHE A 399 6.45 23.37 -5.46
CA PHE A 399 6.20 21.93 -5.21
C PHE A 399 7.37 21.06 -5.68
N LEU A 400 8.14 21.49 -6.67
CA LEU A 400 9.32 20.77 -7.13
C LEU A 400 10.58 21.04 -6.28
N ASP A 401 10.60 22.09 -5.49
CA ASP A 401 11.75 22.49 -4.68
C ASP A 401 11.68 21.90 -3.26
N ASP A 402 12.52 20.86 -3.00
CA ASP A 402 12.58 20.18 -1.71
C ASP A 402 13.21 21.06 -0.59
N GLN A 403 13.94 22.10 -0.95
CA GLN A 403 14.52 23.02 0.04
C GLN A 403 13.51 24.07 0.48
N ARG A 404 12.73 24.60 -0.48
CA ARG A 404 11.71 25.62 -0.19
C ARG A 404 10.45 24.99 0.41
N ALA A 405 10.02 23.84 -0.06
CA ALA A 405 8.86 23.11 0.45
C ALA A 405 9.29 21.70 0.89
N PRO A 406 9.96 21.56 2.04
CA PRO A 406 10.38 20.26 2.54
C PRO A 406 9.16 19.42 2.93
N VAL A 407 9.19 18.14 2.58
CA VAL A 407 8.19 17.17 3.03
C VAL A 407 8.59 16.57 4.37
N LEU A 408 7.60 16.14 5.14
CA LEU A 408 7.85 15.46 6.40
C LEU A 408 8.63 14.16 6.18
N ARG A 409 9.74 13.98 6.92
CA ARG A 409 10.57 12.79 6.87
C ARG A 409 10.27 11.88 8.07
N GLY A 410 10.27 10.59 7.82
CA GLY A 410 9.97 9.56 8.81
C GLY A 410 11.10 8.53 8.95
N PRO A 411 10.91 7.52 9.79
CA PRO A 411 11.86 6.43 9.92
C PRO A 411 11.89 5.58 8.64
N VAL A 412 13.10 5.13 8.27
CA VAL A 412 13.31 4.29 7.07
C VAL A 412 13.05 2.83 7.42
N PRO A 413 12.08 2.15 6.78
CA PRO A 413 11.95 0.71 6.89
C PRO A 413 13.09 0.03 6.11
N LYS A 414 13.98 -0.66 6.82
CA LYS A 414 15.11 -1.37 6.23
C LYS A 414 14.87 -2.88 6.15
N HIS A 415 14.14 -3.40 7.11
CA HIS A 415 13.88 -4.82 7.25
C HIS A 415 12.44 -5.08 7.70
N THR A 416 11.93 -6.27 7.41
CA THR A 416 10.73 -6.83 8.03
C THR A 416 11.06 -8.15 8.69
N LYS A 417 10.36 -8.49 9.78
CA LYS A 417 10.46 -9.84 10.33
C LYS A 417 9.94 -10.85 9.33
N THR A 418 10.58 -12.01 9.27
CA THR A 418 10.09 -13.14 8.48
C THR A 418 8.67 -13.48 8.89
N VAL A 419 7.76 -13.44 7.90
CA VAL A 419 6.37 -13.79 8.07
C VAL A 419 6.19 -15.23 7.59
N LEU A 420 5.99 -16.14 8.53
CA LEU A 420 5.81 -17.56 8.29
C LEU A 420 4.53 -18.05 8.97
N ASN A 421 3.80 -18.91 8.31
CA ASN A 421 2.70 -19.65 8.90
C ASN A 421 2.78 -21.13 8.55
N MET A 422 2.30 -22.00 9.46
CA MET A 422 2.32 -23.45 9.32
C MET A 422 0.93 -24.04 9.57
N LYS A 423 0.44 -24.85 8.63
CA LYS A 423 -0.80 -25.61 8.76
C LYS A 423 -0.52 -27.10 8.69
N MET A 424 -0.96 -27.81 9.69
CA MET A 424 -0.93 -29.28 9.71
C MET A 424 -2.25 -29.83 9.21
N SER A 425 -2.20 -30.83 8.35
CA SER A 425 -3.37 -31.52 7.85
C SER A 425 -3.07 -33.03 7.77
N ASN A 426 -4.10 -33.86 7.58
CA ASN A 426 -3.95 -35.30 7.36
C ASN A 426 -3.13 -35.64 6.10
N ARG A 427 -2.85 -34.67 5.23
CA ARG A 427 -2.05 -34.81 4.00
C ARG A 427 -0.63 -34.25 4.12
N GLY A 428 -0.24 -33.75 5.30
CA GLY A 428 1.07 -33.20 5.54
C GLY A 428 1.04 -31.79 6.12
N VAL A 429 2.24 -31.15 6.12
CA VAL A 429 2.45 -29.80 6.63
C VAL A 429 2.61 -28.85 5.44
N ALA A 430 1.82 -27.78 5.43
CA ALA A 430 2.00 -26.65 4.52
C ALA A 430 2.70 -25.51 5.26
N ILE A 431 3.75 -24.96 4.68
CA ILE A 431 4.48 -23.80 5.21
C ILE A 431 4.45 -22.73 4.12
N ALA A 432 4.01 -21.54 4.49
CA ALA A 432 3.99 -20.39 3.61
C ALA A 432 5.01 -19.33 4.06
N LEU A 433 5.91 -18.98 3.17
CA LEU A 433 6.88 -17.89 3.31
C LEU A 433 6.67 -16.94 2.13
N LEU A 434 6.59 -15.64 2.42
CA LEU A 434 6.19 -14.68 1.40
C LEU A 434 7.21 -13.54 1.24
N SER A 435 7.49 -13.12 -0.02
CA SER A 435 8.09 -11.86 -0.43
C SER A 435 7.16 -11.12 -1.42
N GLY A 436 7.48 -9.93 -1.83
CA GLY A 436 6.64 -9.17 -2.75
C GLY A 436 7.00 -7.69 -2.77
N GLY A 437 6.13 -6.87 -3.29
CA GLY A 437 6.42 -5.45 -3.40
C GLY A 437 5.30 -4.66 -4.06
N VAL A 438 5.66 -3.44 -4.44
CA VAL A 438 4.83 -2.53 -5.24
C VAL A 438 5.63 -2.08 -6.43
N VAL A 439 5.06 -2.16 -7.62
CA VAL A 439 5.68 -1.71 -8.86
C VAL A 439 4.78 -0.68 -9.53
N ILE A 440 5.27 0.54 -9.65
CA ILE A 440 4.63 1.63 -10.37
C ILE A 440 5.51 1.97 -11.58
N ASP A 441 5.01 1.71 -12.78
CA ASP A 441 5.58 2.21 -14.02
C ASP A 441 4.58 3.17 -14.66
N SER A 442 4.76 4.45 -14.38
CA SER A 442 3.82 5.49 -14.78
C SER A 442 3.70 5.65 -16.30
N GLN A 443 4.78 5.38 -17.06
CA GLN A 443 4.73 5.37 -18.52
C GLN A 443 3.97 4.17 -19.07
N GLN A 444 4.20 2.99 -18.52
CA GLN A 444 3.53 1.78 -18.96
C GLN A 444 2.02 1.83 -18.70
N ILE A 445 1.59 2.41 -17.57
CA ILE A 445 0.17 2.63 -17.26
C ILE A 445 -0.47 3.46 -18.35
N LEU A 446 0.12 4.59 -18.71
CA LEU A 446 -0.42 5.46 -19.75
C LEU A 446 -0.31 4.87 -21.15
N GLN A 447 0.72 4.07 -21.46
CA GLN A 447 0.85 3.40 -22.75
C GLN A 447 -0.23 2.33 -22.95
N LYS A 448 -0.49 1.51 -21.95
CA LYS A 448 -1.58 0.53 -21.97
C LYS A 448 -2.94 1.19 -22.08
N SER A 449 -3.12 2.34 -21.41
CA SER A 449 -4.34 3.14 -21.48
C SER A 449 -4.42 3.99 -22.76
N ALA A 450 -3.28 4.35 -23.39
CA ALA A 450 -3.26 5.16 -24.61
C ALA A 450 -3.91 4.47 -25.82
N ALA A 451 -3.81 3.14 -25.89
CA ALA A 451 -4.55 2.36 -26.88
C ALA A 451 -6.07 2.38 -26.67
N SER A 452 -6.53 2.94 -25.56
CA SER A 452 -7.90 2.91 -25.09
C SER A 452 -8.42 4.25 -24.53
N ILE A 453 -7.66 5.37 -24.67
CA ILE A 453 -8.23 6.70 -24.35
C ILE A 453 -9.42 6.93 -25.28
N GLN A 454 -10.60 7.07 -24.67
CA GLN A 454 -11.84 7.28 -25.39
C GLN A 454 -12.30 8.72 -25.18
N THR A 455 -12.62 9.39 -26.29
CA THR A 455 -13.24 10.71 -26.21
C THR A 455 -14.67 10.57 -25.72
N SER A 456 -15.00 11.32 -24.65
CA SER A 456 -16.33 11.33 -24.04
C SER A 456 -16.88 12.76 -24.01
N ALA A 457 -18.03 12.95 -24.64
CA ALA A 457 -18.75 14.21 -24.56
C ALA A 457 -19.24 14.52 -23.12
N GLU A 458 -19.49 13.47 -22.33
CA GLU A 458 -19.91 13.62 -20.93
C GLU A 458 -18.80 14.23 -20.07
N VAL A 459 -17.55 13.80 -20.28
CA VAL A 459 -16.38 14.36 -19.57
C VAL A 459 -16.17 15.83 -19.95
N GLY A 460 -16.36 16.18 -21.24
CA GLY A 460 -16.33 17.59 -21.69
C GLY A 460 -17.43 18.43 -21.05
N SER A 461 -18.66 17.93 -21.04
CA SER A 461 -19.80 18.61 -20.38
C SER A 461 -19.59 18.74 -18.87
N ARG A 462 -18.99 17.74 -18.24
CA ARG A 462 -18.62 17.77 -16.83
C ARG A 462 -17.63 18.90 -16.55
N ARG A 463 -16.55 19.03 -17.36
CA ARG A 463 -15.58 20.13 -17.21
C ARG A 463 -16.26 21.50 -17.20
N VAL A 464 -17.16 21.75 -18.15
CA VAL A 464 -17.88 23.03 -18.24
C VAL A 464 -18.70 23.29 -16.98
N LYS A 465 -19.41 22.28 -16.49
CA LYS A 465 -20.24 22.38 -15.29
C LYS A 465 -19.42 22.64 -14.02
N GLU A 466 -18.26 22.04 -13.93
CA GLU A 466 -17.41 22.08 -12.73
C GLU A 466 -16.34 23.20 -12.81
N SER A 467 -16.48 24.14 -13.72
CA SER A 467 -15.59 25.31 -13.84
C SER A 467 -15.54 26.13 -12.55
N PRO A 468 -14.42 26.84 -12.29
CA PRO A 468 -14.30 27.69 -11.13
C PRO A 468 -15.47 28.73 -11.11
N PRO A 469 -16.12 28.93 -9.95
CA PRO A 469 -17.15 29.98 -9.82
C PRO A 469 -16.60 31.36 -10.17
N THR A 470 -17.37 32.16 -10.87
CA THR A 470 -16.95 33.53 -11.29
C THR A 470 -16.65 34.47 -10.12
N ASN A 471 -17.22 34.17 -8.95
CA ASN A 471 -17.00 34.91 -7.69
C ASN A 471 -16.06 34.18 -6.74
N LEU A 472 -15.26 33.22 -7.23
CA LEU A 472 -14.30 32.53 -6.39
C LEU A 472 -13.25 33.52 -5.92
N GLU A 473 -13.09 33.65 -4.61
CA GLU A 473 -12.07 34.50 -3.98
C GLU A 473 -10.64 34.10 -4.43
N ASP A 474 -9.76 35.05 -4.63
CA ASP A 474 -8.38 34.81 -5.09
C ASP A 474 -7.59 33.86 -4.19
N LYS A 475 -7.89 33.83 -2.89
CA LYS A 475 -7.26 32.94 -1.91
C LYS A 475 -7.91 31.58 -1.81
N ARG A 476 -9.07 31.37 -2.45
CA ARG A 476 -9.79 30.08 -2.44
C ARG A 476 -9.18 29.16 -3.48
N TRP A 477 -8.60 28.08 -3.02
CA TRP A 477 -7.90 27.08 -3.86
C TRP A 477 -8.72 25.80 -4.08
N TRP A 478 -9.92 25.72 -3.53
CA TRP A 478 -10.84 24.59 -3.72
C TRP A 478 -12.30 25.07 -3.74
N TRP A 479 -13.18 24.29 -4.33
CA TRP A 479 -14.65 24.51 -4.37
C TRP A 479 -15.40 23.19 -4.51
N ASP A 480 -16.71 23.19 -4.24
CA ASP A 480 -17.63 22.07 -4.39
C ASP A 480 -18.58 22.25 -5.57
#